data_1fe20b26577a34e358c900ec129467bc
#
_entry.id   1fe20b26577a34e358c900ec129467bc
#
_cell.length_a   1.000
_cell.length_b   1.000
_cell.length_c   1.000
_cell.angle_alpha   90.00
_cell.angle_beta   90.00
_cell.angle_gamma   90.00
#
_symmetry.space_group_name_H-M   'P 1'
#
loop_
_entity.id
_entity.type
_entity.pdbx_description
1 polymer ?
#
loop_
_entity_poly.entity_id
_entity_poly.type
_entity_poly.pdbx_seq_one_letter_code
_entity_poly.pdbx_strand_id
1 'polypeptide(L)'
;MAEINQVDLEQLLNCALCPNLCRCDCPVLQVTGREAVAPAGKARLAAQVQQDFMVWNSELLEAVSNCLGCRNCTVLCPFPDLNLCDELLYSRTGEKKAGFSLPSWEPYLNNLKRYGSPYGQKTAGQAVKVAKEAEVVYYAGCTTLANNPGTLDAAQQLLEKAGVSYTLINEDCCGYPAETWGDLELAGKLAAENCRKIAESGAKVLVTGCPECWQTFSERYPYWGHEFPVK
;
A
#
# COMPACT_ATOMS: atom_id res chain seq x y z
N MET A 1 3.18 -11.04 18.31
CA MET A 1 3.35 -10.19 17.12
C MET A 1 4.83 -10.28 16.80
N ALA A 2 5.19 -10.92 15.68
CA ALA A 2 6.57 -10.92 15.22
C ALA A 2 7.05 -9.46 15.13
N GLU A 3 8.36 -9.23 15.32
CA GLU A 3 8.99 -7.93 15.11
C GLU A 3 8.89 -7.53 13.63
N ILE A 4 7.66 -7.27 13.21
CA ILE A 4 7.30 -6.75 11.91
C ILE A 4 7.79 -5.31 11.92
N ASN A 5 8.81 -4.97 11.17
CA ASN A 5 9.27 -3.58 10.91
C ASN A 5 10.67 -3.22 11.37
N GLN A 6 11.59 -4.12 11.26
CA GLN A 6 12.99 -3.72 11.29
C GLN A 6 13.47 -3.56 9.84
N VAL A 7 13.91 -2.34 9.51
CA VAL A 7 14.59 -2.07 8.24
C VAL A 7 15.84 -2.94 8.16
N ASP A 8 15.99 -3.68 7.07
CA ASP A 8 17.19 -4.46 6.82
C ASP A 8 18.30 -3.55 6.29
N LEU A 9 19.22 -3.20 7.16
CA LEU A 9 20.35 -2.33 6.84
C LEU A 9 21.25 -2.94 5.76
N GLU A 10 21.43 -4.26 5.72
CA GLU A 10 22.25 -4.92 4.71
C GLU A 10 21.65 -4.74 3.31
N GLN A 11 20.34 -4.91 3.17
CA GLN A 11 19.66 -4.65 1.91
C GLN A 11 19.80 -3.18 1.46
N LEU A 12 19.64 -2.24 2.39
CA LEU A 12 19.84 -0.82 2.08
C LEU A 12 21.26 -0.53 1.63
N LEU A 13 22.27 -1.09 2.30
CA LEU A 13 23.68 -0.90 1.96
C LEU A 13 24.02 -1.52 0.60
N ASN A 14 23.51 -2.71 0.30
CA ASN A 14 23.68 -3.35 -0.99
C ASN A 14 23.16 -2.47 -2.12
N CYS A 15 21.98 -1.87 -1.95
CA CYS A 15 21.45 -0.90 -2.90
C CYS A 15 22.23 0.42 -2.93
N ALA A 16 22.67 0.93 -1.79
CA ALA A 16 23.39 2.19 -1.67
C ALA A 16 24.75 2.17 -2.39
N LEU A 17 25.42 1.00 -2.40
CA LEU A 17 26.73 0.77 -3.02
C LEU A 17 26.63 0.23 -4.45
N CYS A 18 25.46 -0.10 -4.92
CA CYS A 18 25.20 -0.63 -6.26
C CYS A 18 25.52 0.42 -7.33
N PRO A 19 26.00 0.00 -8.52
CA PRO A 19 26.16 0.89 -9.69
C PRO A 19 24.83 1.44 -10.23
N ASN A 20 23.71 1.13 -9.57
CA ASN A 20 22.39 1.72 -9.81
C ASN A 20 21.79 1.35 -11.19
N LEU A 21 21.85 0.07 -11.56
CA LEU A 21 21.36 -0.42 -12.86
C LEU A 21 19.85 -0.15 -13.07
N CYS A 22 19.05 -0.19 -11.98
CA CYS A 22 17.62 0.09 -12.03
C CYS A 22 17.26 1.58 -12.13
N ARG A 23 18.26 2.44 -12.19
CA ARG A 23 18.08 3.91 -12.25
C ARG A 23 17.23 4.34 -13.44
N CYS A 24 17.46 3.76 -14.62
CA CYS A 24 16.77 4.12 -15.85
C CYS A 24 15.26 3.84 -15.83
N ASP A 25 14.80 2.94 -14.95
CA ASP A 25 13.38 2.55 -14.87
C ASP A 25 12.64 3.18 -13.68
N CYS A 26 13.31 4.03 -12.91
CA CYS A 26 12.66 4.75 -11.82
C CYS A 26 11.82 5.91 -12.35
N PRO A 27 10.46 5.84 -12.30
CA PRO A 27 9.61 6.89 -12.87
C PRO A 27 9.80 8.24 -12.17
N VAL A 28 10.09 8.22 -10.88
CA VAL A 28 10.31 9.45 -10.11
C VAL A 28 11.61 10.14 -10.55
N LEU A 29 12.68 9.37 -10.75
CA LEU A 29 13.94 9.94 -11.25
C LEU A 29 13.79 10.53 -12.65
N GLN A 30 13.06 9.81 -13.53
CA GLN A 30 12.83 10.29 -14.90
C GLN A 30 12.10 11.64 -14.94
N VAL A 31 11.15 11.84 -14.04
CA VAL A 31 10.39 13.08 -13.96
C VAL A 31 11.16 14.21 -13.27
N THR A 32 11.88 13.88 -12.18
CA THR A 32 12.50 14.90 -11.32
C THR A 32 13.94 15.23 -11.70
N GLY A 33 14.66 14.31 -12.34
CA GLY A 33 16.09 14.42 -12.62
C GLY A 33 17.01 14.45 -11.40
N ARG A 34 16.45 14.25 -10.19
CA ARG A 34 17.19 14.35 -8.90
C ARG A 34 17.76 13.01 -8.50
N GLU A 35 19.10 12.87 -8.44
CA GLU A 35 19.77 11.63 -8.05
C GLU A 35 19.42 11.16 -6.61
N ALA A 36 19.14 12.08 -5.71
CA ALA A 36 18.72 11.76 -4.34
C ALA A 36 17.45 10.89 -4.31
N VAL A 37 16.57 11.00 -5.32
CA VAL A 37 15.34 10.21 -5.42
C VAL A 37 15.47 8.99 -6.34
N ALA A 38 16.67 8.71 -6.87
CA ALA A 38 16.97 7.45 -7.53
C ALA A 38 16.90 6.29 -6.51
N PRO A 39 16.70 5.02 -6.94
CA PRO A 39 16.63 3.90 -6.02
C PRO A 39 17.82 3.83 -5.06
N ALA A 40 19.06 3.84 -5.58
CA ALA A 40 20.26 3.82 -4.74
C ALA A 40 20.45 5.11 -3.92
N GLY A 41 19.97 6.27 -4.42
CA GLY A 41 19.98 7.52 -3.67
C GLY A 41 19.14 7.43 -2.40
N LYS A 42 17.90 6.97 -2.53
CA LYS A 42 16.98 6.74 -1.39
C LYS A 42 17.55 5.70 -0.42
N ALA A 43 18.07 4.58 -0.94
CA ALA A 43 18.69 3.55 -0.11
C ALA A 43 19.84 4.11 0.72
N ARG A 44 20.70 4.92 0.10
CA ARG A 44 21.83 5.58 0.79
C ARG A 44 21.37 6.50 1.90
N LEU A 45 20.36 7.33 1.65
CA LEU A 45 19.80 8.24 2.66
C LEU A 45 19.20 7.45 3.83
N ALA A 46 18.39 6.44 3.54
CA ALA A 46 17.79 5.59 4.57
C ALA A 46 18.87 4.82 5.38
N ALA A 47 19.90 4.27 4.72
CA ALA A 47 21.00 3.58 5.38
C ALA A 47 21.79 4.51 6.32
N GLN A 48 22.02 5.75 5.94
CA GLN A 48 22.74 6.71 6.80
C GLN A 48 21.96 7.05 8.07
N VAL A 49 20.63 7.11 7.98
CA VAL A 49 19.80 7.28 9.19
C VAL A 49 19.83 6.04 10.07
N GLN A 50 19.76 4.84 9.47
CA GLN A 50 19.84 3.58 10.23
C GLN A 50 21.19 3.37 10.93
N GLN A 51 22.24 4.00 10.43
CA GLN A 51 23.60 3.96 11.01
C GLN A 51 23.89 5.13 11.97
N ASP A 52 22.88 5.94 12.30
CA ASP A 52 23.01 7.15 13.13
C ASP A 52 23.98 8.22 12.58
N PHE A 53 24.33 8.16 11.27
CA PHE A 53 25.12 9.21 10.63
C PHE A 53 24.29 10.44 10.28
N MET A 54 22.99 10.27 10.15
CA MET A 54 22.03 11.35 9.89
C MET A 54 20.78 11.16 10.75
N VAL A 55 20.11 12.25 11.03
CA VAL A 55 18.78 12.24 11.65
C VAL A 55 17.72 12.63 10.65
N TRP A 56 16.50 12.10 10.82
CA TRP A 56 15.37 12.47 9.97
C TRP A 56 15.16 14.00 9.99
N ASN A 57 14.93 14.54 8.83
CA ASN A 57 14.53 15.93 8.61
C ASN A 57 13.61 16.02 7.38
N SER A 58 13.04 17.17 7.12
CA SER A 58 12.07 17.36 6.03
C SER A 58 12.62 17.04 4.63
N GLU A 59 13.89 17.29 4.37
CA GLU A 59 14.51 17.01 3.06
C GLU A 59 14.74 15.51 2.84
N LEU A 60 15.22 14.81 3.88
CA LEU A 60 15.37 13.35 3.85
C LEU A 60 14.02 12.66 3.70
N LEU A 61 13.05 13.10 4.49
CA LEU A 61 11.68 12.61 4.41
C LEU A 61 11.14 12.78 3.00
N GLU A 62 11.24 13.96 2.42
CA GLU A 62 10.79 14.21 1.05
C GLU A 62 11.48 13.27 0.05
N ALA A 63 12.80 13.12 0.12
CA ALA A 63 13.54 12.28 -0.81
C ALA A 63 13.12 10.80 -0.74
N VAL A 64 13.03 10.22 0.45
CA VAL A 64 12.64 8.81 0.65
C VAL A 64 11.16 8.61 0.32
N SER A 65 10.31 9.56 0.67
CA SER A 65 8.86 9.52 0.43
C SER A 65 8.48 9.67 -1.04
N ASN A 66 9.38 10.14 -1.88
CA ASN A 66 9.19 10.15 -3.34
C ASN A 66 9.23 8.73 -3.97
N CYS A 67 9.36 7.65 -3.20
CA CYS A 67 9.17 6.30 -3.72
C CYS A 67 7.68 6.01 -3.91
N LEU A 68 7.28 5.59 -5.12
CA LEU A 68 5.89 5.24 -5.45
C LEU A 68 5.50 3.81 -5.05
N GLY A 69 6.43 3.00 -4.54
CA GLY A 69 6.16 1.60 -4.25
C GLY A 69 5.97 0.72 -5.51
N CYS A 70 6.34 1.20 -6.69
CA CYS A 70 6.09 0.52 -7.98
C CYS A 70 6.91 -0.76 -8.21
N ARG A 71 7.90 -1.06 -7.36
CA ARG A 71 8.79 -2.24 -7.41
C ARG A 71 9.62 -2.42 -8.69
N ASN A 72 9.66 -1.48 -9.61
CA ASN A 72 10.50 -1.60 -10.80
C ASN A 72 11.96 -1.91 -10.45
N CYS A 73 12.51 -1.22 -9.44
CA CYS A 73 13.87 -1.47 -8.97
C CYS A 73 14.07 -2.89 -8.42
N THR A 74 13.06 -3.49 -7.80
CA THR A 74 13.11 -4.87 -7.29
C THR A 74 13.04 -5.87 -8.45
N VAL A 75 12.11 -5.68 -9.39
CA VAL A 75 11.91 -6.60 -10.53
C VAL A 75 13.13 -6.64 -11.46
N LEU A 76 13.78 -5.50 -11.64
CA LEU A 76 14.97 -5.39 -12.51
C LEU A 76 16.29 -5.74 -11.80
N CYS A 77 16.24 -5.97 -10.49
CA CYS A 77 17.43 -6.27 -9.72
C CYS A 77 17.95 -7.68 -10.08
N PRO A 78 19.25 -7.83 -10.41
CA PRO A 78 19.84 -9.15 -10.61
C PRO A 78 20.03 -9.93 -9.30
N PHE A 79 19.83 -9.30 -8.15
CA PHE A 79 19.91 -9.93 -6.83
C PHE A 79 18.48 -10.32 -6.38
N PRO A 80 18.13 -11.63 -6.40
CA PRO A 80 16.75 -12.08 -6.23
C PRO A 80 16.16 -11.77 -4.85
N ASP A 81 17.00 -11.69 -3.83
CA ASP A 81 16.55 -11.51 -2.44
C ASP A 81 16.51 -10.03 -2.01
N LEU A 82 16.78 -9.11 -2.95
CA LEU A 82 16.90 -7.71 -2.64
C LEU A 82 15.58 -6.97 -2.93
N ASN A 83 14.89 -6.54 -1.87
CA ASN A 83 13.59 -5.86 -1.95
C ASN A 83 13.66 -4.43 -1.41
N LEU A 84 14.36 -3.56 -2.11
CA LEU A 84 14.51 -2.16 -1.75
C LEU A 84 13.18 -1.44 -1.52
N CYS A 85 12.14 -1.81 -2.26
CA CYS A 85 10.84 -1.14 -2.14
C CYS A 85 10.27 -1.26 -0.72
N ASP A 86 10.29 -2.47 -0.17
CA ASP A 86 9.77 -2.72 1.18
C ASP A 86 10.66 -2.03 2.24
N GLU A 87 11.98 -2.05 2.08
CA GLU A 87 12.90 -1.35 2.98
C GLU A 87 12.64 0.15 3.05
N LEU A 88 12.32 0.77 1.91
CA LEU A 88 11.95 2.19 1.87
C LEU A 88 10.59 2.46 2.51
N LEU A 89 9.62 1.55 2.37
CA LEU A 89 8.32 1.66 3.05
C LEU A 89 8.49 1.52 4.57
N TYR A 90 9.33 0.59 5.04
CA TYR A 90 9.62 0.43 6.47
C TYR A 90 10.37 1.63 7.05
N SER A 91 11.28 2.22 6.29
CA SER A 91 11.97 3.45 6.69
C SER A 91 10.99 4.57 7.03
N ARG A 92 9.88 4.70 6.29
CA ARG A 92 8.83 5.69 6.57
C ARG A 92 8.11 5.48 7.90
N THR A 93 8.05 4.24 8.38
CA THR A 93 7.53 3.96 9.73
C THR A 93 8.45 4.52 10.81
N GLY A 94 9.76 4.44 10.59
CA GLY A 94 10.75 5.07 11.48
C GLY A 94 10.62 6.60 11.47
N GLU A 95 10.44 7.20 10.30
CA GLU A 95 10.18 8.64 10.14
C GLU A 95 8.99 9.09 10.97
N LYS A 96 7.87 8.38 10.84
CA LYS A 96 6.65 8.71 11.59
C LYS A 96 6.80 8.53 13.08
N LYS A 97 7.49 7.48 13.55
CA LYS A 97 7.81 7.28 14.97
C LYS A 97 8.69 8.40 15.51
N ALA A 98 9.56 8.98 14.68
CA ALA A 98 10.38 10.13 15.01
C ALA A 98 9.62 11.48 14.95
N GLY A 99 8.31 11.45 14.65
CA GLY A 99 7.46 12.65 14.63
C GLY A 99 7.46 13.39 13.29
N PHE A 100 8.03 12.80 12.24
CA PHE A 100 8.03 13.39 10.91
C PHE A 100 6.87 12.86 10.05
N SER A 101 6.25 13.74 9.30
CA SER A 101 5.21 13.44 8.32
C SER A 101 5.22 14.52 7.24
N LEU A 102 4.91 14.16 6.01
CA LEU A 102 4.68 15.17 4.99
C LEU A 102 3.31 15.84 5.22
N PRO A 103 3.26 17.18 5.29
CA PRO A 103 2.00 17.90 5.51
C PRO A 103 0.92 17.52 4.49
N SER A 104 1.30 17.16 3.28
CA SER A 104 0.40 16.72 2.22
C SER A 104 -0.31 15.38 2.52
N TRP A 105 0.21 14.55 3.41
CA TRP A 105 -0.37 13.25 3.78
C TRP A 105 -1.37 13.34 4.92
N GLU A 106 -1.22 14.32 5.80
CA GLU A 106 -2.03 14.46 7.01
C GLU A 106 -3.55 14.46 6.75
N PRO A 107 -4.09 15.21 5.76
CA PRO A 107 -5.52 15.17 5.47
C PRO A 107 -6.02 13.77 5.12
N TYR A 108 -5.24 13.03 4.31
CA TYR A 108 -5.60 11.67 3.87
C TYR A 108 -5.52 10.66 5.02
N LEU A 109 -4.49 10.75 5.88
CA LEU A 109 -4.37 9.91 7.08
C LEU A 109 -5.52 10.17 8.06
N ASN A 110 -5.90 11.44 8.26
CA ASN A 110 -7.03 11.80 9.10
C ASN A 110 -8.35 11.28 8.53
N ASN A 111 -8.51 11.33 7.21
CA ASN A 111 -9.66 10.76 6.54
C ASN A 111 -9.72 9.23 6.70
N LEU A 112 -8.60 8.54 6.53
CA LEU A 112 -8.51 7.09 6.76
C LEU A 112 -8.91 6.72 8.19
N LYS A 113 -8.41 7.44 9.20
CA LYS A 113 -8.74 7.22 10.61
C LYS A 113 -10.22 7.43 10.90
N ARG A 114 -10.82 8.45 10.29
CA ARG A 114 -12.20 8.85 10.59
C ARG A 114 -13.23 8.11 9.75
N TYR A 115 -12.93 7.82 8.50
CA TYR A 115 -13.90 7.36 7.51
C TYR A 115 -13.57 6.00 6.89
N GLY A 116 -12.40 5.42 7.18
CA GLY A 116 -11.91 4.23 6.49
C GLY A 116 -11.59 4.48 5.01
N SER A 117 -11.51 5.73 4.58
CA SER A 117 -11.24 6.11 3.19
C SER A 117 -10.34 7.35 3.15
N PRO A 118 -9.32 7.41 2.28
CA PRO A 118 -8.44 8.58 2.17
C PRO A 118 -9.17 9.81 1.61
N TYR A 119 -10.35 9.66 1.00
CA TYR A 119 -11.08 10.72 0.30
C TYR A 119 -12.11 11.45 1.17
N GLY A 120 -12.16 11.19 2.47
CA GLY A 120 -13.05 11.90 3.40
C GLY A 120 -14.54 11.53 3.33
N GLN A 121 -14.91 10.63 2.44
CA GLN A 121 -16.25 10.09 2.34
C GLN A 121 -16.27 8.66 2.87
N LYS A 122 -17.19 8.37 3.79
CA LYS A 122 -17.48 6.98 4.08
C LYS A 122 -18.14 6.41 2.83
N THR A 123 -17.54 5.41 2.23
CA THR A 123 -18.08 4.70 1.06
C THR A 123 -19.38 3.94 1.38
N ALA A 124 -19.82 4.03 2.63
CA ALA A 124 -21.06 3.49 3.15
C ALA A 124 -22.29 4.17 2.55
N GLY A 125 -22.71 3.74 1.41
CA GLY A 125 -23.93 4.24 0.76
C GLY A 125 -24.08 3.86 -0.70
N GLN A 126 -23.01 3.45 -1.34
CA GLN A 126 -23.07 2.93 -2.69
C GLN A 126 -23.33 1.43 -2.67
N ALA A 127 -24.63 1.13 -2.81
CA ALA A 127 -25.18 -0.16 -3.19
C ALA A 127 -24.51 -1.42 -2.62
N VAL A 128 -24.84 -1.73 -1.38
CA VAL A 128 -24.70 -3.10 -0.89
C VAL A 128 -25.70 -3.97 -1.66
N LYS A 129 -25.25 -4.61 -2.72
CA LYS A 129 -26.00 -5.70 -3.36
C LYS A 129 -25.75 -6.94 -2.51
N VAL A 130 -26.49 -7.12 -1.45
CA VAL A 130 -26.40 -8.31 -0.60
C VAL A 130 -27.14 -9.45 -1.30
N ALA A 131 -26.42 -10.24 -2.09
CA ALA A 131 -26.88 -11.59 -2.38
C ALA A 131 -26.51 -12.46 -1.17
N LYS A 132 -27.51 -13.04 -0.50
CA LYS A 132 -27.35 -13.80 0.74
C LYS A 132 -26.43 -15.04 0.64
N GLU A 133 -26.02 -15.45 -0.56
CA GLU A 133 -25.22 -16.66 -0.83
C GLU A 133 -24.30 -16.44 -2.05
N ALA A 134 -23.63 -15.29 -2.15
CA ALA A 134 -22.71 -15.05 -3.24
C ALA A 134 -21.37 -15.77 -2.99
N GLU A 135 -20.87 -16.47 -4.02
CA GLU A 135 -19.54 -17.09 -3.95
C GLU A 135 -18.41 -16.08 -4.03
N VAL A 136 -18.68 -14.90 -4.61
CA VAL A 136 -17.70 -13.85 -4.87
C VAL A 136 -18.06 -12.58 -4.09
N VAL A 137 -17.09 -12.00 -3.41
CA VAL A 137 -17.14 -10.60 -2.98
C VAL A 137 -16.36 -9.76 -3.97
N TYR A 138 -17.00 -8.75 -4.55
CA TYR A 138 -16.32 -7.75 -5.35
C TYR A 138 -15.92 -6.57 -4.48
N TYR A 139 -14.60 -6.36 -4.35
CA TYR A 139 -14.02 -5.25 -3.62
C TYR A 139 -13.64 -4.15 -4.61
N ALA A 140 -14.40 -3.05 -4.61
CA ALA A 140 -14.27 -1.99 -5.60
C ALA A 140 -12.99 -1.16 -5.43
N GLY A 141 -12.58 -0.95 -4.18
CA GLY A 141 -11.47 -0.08 -3.80
C GLY A 141 -11.87 1.39 -3.61
N CYS A 142 -11.21 2.04 -2.67
CA CYS A 142 -11.55 3.39 -2.22
C CYS A 142 -11.53 4.44 -3.34
N THR A 143 -10.60 4.34 -4.30
CA THR A 143 -10.51 5.27 -5.44
C THR A 143 -11.68 5.10 -6.41
N THR A 144 -12.07 3.87 -6.70
CA THR A 144 -13.23 3.57 -7.53
C THR A 144 -14.50 4.16 -6.93
N LEU A 145 -14.70 3.91 -5.64
CA LEU A 145 -15.89 4.38 -4.93
C LEU A 145 -15.97 5.91 -4.81
N ALA A 146 -14.84 6.58 -4.61
CA ALA A 146 -14.83 8.02 -4.41
C ALA A 146 -14.78 8.82 -5.72
N ASN A 147 -13.98 8.37 -6.68
CA ASN A 147 -13.62 9.18 -7.85
C ASN A 147 -14.08 8.60 -9.19
N ASN A 148 -14.36 7.30 -9.26
CA ASN A 148 -14.66 6.60 -10.52
C ASN A 148 -15.86 5.65 -10.40
N PRO A 149 -17.07 6.13 -10.03
CA PRO A 149 -18.21 5.24 -9.83
C PRO A 149 -18.60 4.47 -11.09
N GLY A 150 -18.39 5.02 -12.28
CA GLY A 150 -18.64 4.34 -13.55
C GLY A 150 -17.78 3.07 -13.75
N THR A 151 -16.60 2.99 -13.10
CA THR A 151 -15.79 1.77 -13.10
C THR A 151 -16.46 0.66 -12.28
N LEU A 152 -17.09 1.00 -11.15
CA LEU A 152 -17.88 0.05 -10.37
C LEU A 152 -19.06 -0.48 -11.19
N ASP A 153 -19.82 0.41 -11.85
CA ASP A 153 -20.95 0.02 -12.68
C ASP A 153 -20.54 -0.91 -13.83
N ALA A 154 -19.41 -0.63 -14.48
CA ALA A 154 -18.86 -1.47 -15.54
C ALA A 154 -18.44 -2.86 -15.02
N ALA A 155 -17.78 -2.90 -13.87
CA ALA A 155 -17.38 -4.16 -13.24
C ALA A 155 -18.60 -5.02 -12.85
N GLN A 156 -19.62 -4.41 -12.29
CA GLN A 156 -20.88 -5.10 -11.96
C GLN A 156 -21.56 -5.68 -13.22
N GLN A 157 -21.63 -4.91 -14.31
CA GLN A 157 -22.16 -5.40 -15.59
C GLN A 157 -21.35 -6.56 -16.17
N LEU A 158 -20.02 -6.55 -16.02
CA LEU A 158 -19.17 -7.65 -16.47
C LEU A 158 -19.44 -8.92 -15.67
N LEU A 159 -19.52 -8.81 -14.33
CA LEU A 159 -19.83 -9.95 -13.46
C LEU A 159 -21.22 -10.53 -13.75
N GLU A 160 -22.22 -9.67 -13.97
CA GLU A 160 -23.59 -10.06 -14.33
C GLU A 160 -23.64 -10.78 -15.70
N LYS A 161 -22.96 -10.22 -16.71
CA LYS A 161 -22.87 -10.86 -18.03
C LYS A 161 -22.12 -12.19 -18.02
N ALA A 162 -21.14 -12.33 -17.11
CA ALA A 162 -20.42 -13.58 -16.91
C ALA A 162 -21.22 -14.61 -16.08
N GLY A 163 -22.40 -14.25 -15.59
CA GLY A 163 -23.22 -15.12 -14.76
C GLY A 163 -22.64 -15.38 -13.37
N VAL A 164 -21.75 -14.49 -12.88
CA VAL A 164 -21.10 -14.64 -11.58
C VAL A 164 -22.03 -14.11 -10.48
N SER A 165 -22.31 -14.96 -9.49
CA SER A 165 -23.01 -14.54 -8.26
C SER A 165 -22.02 -13.78 -7.37
N TYR A 166 -22.25 -12.49 -7.17
CA TYR A 166 -21.37 -11.64 -6.37
C TYR A 166 -22.15 -10.77 -5.38
N THR A 167 -21.44 -10.35 -4.34
CA THR A 167 -21.91 -9.37 -3.37
C THR A 167 -20.90 -8.22 -3.26
N LEU A 168 -21.39 -7.05 -2.85
CA LEU A 168 -20.59 -5.92 -2.41
C LEU A 168 -20.65 -5.82 -0.89
N ILE A 169 -19.57 -5.40 -0.28
CA ILE A 169 -19.50 -5.15 1.16
C ILE A 169 -19.31 -3.65 1.44
N ASN A 170 -19.59 -3.24 2.65
CA ASN A 170 -19.25 -1.88 3.12
C ASN A 170 -17.76 -1.85 3.47
N GLU A 171 -16.92 -1.83 2.43
CA GLU A 171 -15.46 -1.91 2.54
C GLU A 171 -14.85 -0.64 3.15
N ASP A 172 -13.75 -0.80 3.87
CA ASP A 172 -12.81 0.29 4.15
C ASP A 172 -11.64 0.21 3.15
N CYS A 173 -10.78 1.22 3.09
CA CYS A 173 -9.57 1.16 2.28
C CYS A 173 -8.73 -0.09 2.64
N CYS A 174 -8.07 -0.71 1.66
CA CYS A 174 -7.24 -1.88 1.88
C CYS A 174 -6.07 -1.67 2.87
N GLY A 175 -5.72 -0.43 3.17
CA GLY A 175 -4.64 -0.09 4.10
C GLY A 175 -3.32 0.30 3.42
N TYR A 176 -3.14 0.04 2.12
CA TYR A 176 -1.92 0.37 1.40
C TYR A 176 -1.48 1.84 1.54
N PRO A 177 -2.37 2.85 1.42
CA PRO A 177 -1.98 4.23 1.67
C PRO A 177 -1.46 4.48 3.08
N ALA A 178 -2.06 3.84 4.09
CA ALA A 178 -1.59 3.99 5.47
C ALA A 178 -0.18 3.44 5.65
N GLU A 179 0.13 2.25 5.10
CA GLU A 179 1.49 1.70 5.06
C GLU A 179 2.44 2.64 4.31
N THR A 180 2.04 3.08 3.12
CA THR A 180 2.84 3.96 2.27
C THR A 180 3.20 5.27 2.97
N TRP A 181 2.37 5.74 3.87
CA TRP A 181 2.60 6.95 4.68
C TRP A 181 3.14 6.64 6.08
N GLY A 182 3.63 5.41 6.32
CA GLY A 182 4.31 5.00 7.53
C GLY A 182 3.39 4.70 8.73
N ASP A 183 2.06 4.63 8.55
CA ASP A 183 1.11 4.31 9.63
C ASP A 183 0.69 2.84 9.59
N LEU A 184 1.62 1.95 9.95
CA LEU A 184 1.37 0.51 9.95
C LEU A 184 0.30 0.08 10.96
N GLU A 185 0.16 0.79 12.07
CA GLU A 185 -0.90 0.50 13.03
C GLU A 185 -2.28 0.73 12.42
N LEU A 186 -2.45 1.84 11.68
CA LEU A 186 -3.67 2.12 10.95
C LEU A 186 -3.89 1.10 9.83
N ALA A 187 -2.84 0.74 9.08
CA ALA A 187 -2.92 -0.29 8.04
C ALA A 187 -3.44 -1.63 8.60
N GLY A 188 -2.88 -2.09 9.71
CA GLY A 188 -3.33 -3.30 10.39
C GLY A 188 -4.77 -3.23 10.90
N LYS A 189 -5.21 -2.08 11.42
CA LYS A 189 -6.62 -1.88 11.84
C LYS A 189 -7.59 -1.99 10.66
N LEU A 190 -7.25 -1.37 9.53
CA LEU A 190 -8.05 -1.45 8.31
C LEU A 190 -8.10 -2.88 7.76
N ALA A 191 -6.97 -3.60 7.80
CA ALA A 191 -6.89 -5.00 7.40
C ALA A 191 -7.81 -5.89 8.26
N ALA A 192 -7.73 -5.77 9.57
CA ALA A 192 -8.58 -6.53 10.50
C ALA A 192 -10.07 -6.31 10.20
N GLU A 193 -10.47 -5.06 10.00
CA GLU A 193 -11.87 -4.73 9.73
C GLU A 193 -12.33 -5.26 8.36
N ASN A 194 -11.51 -5.16 7.32
CA ASN A 194 -11.84 -5.74 6.02
C ASN A 194 -11.89 -7.27 6.07
N CYS A 195 -10.94 -7.93 6.73
CA CYS A 195 -10.99 -9.39 6.92
C CYS A 195 -12.30 -9.83 7.59
N ARG A 196 -12.73 -9.11 8.63
CA ARG A 196 -14.00 -9.37 9.32
C ARG A 196 -15.19 -9.25 8.36
N LYS A 197 -15.29 -8.13 7.62
CA LYS A 197 -16.39 -7.88 6.67
C LYS A 197 -16.43 -8.89 5.52
N ILE A 198 -15.24 -9.27 5.00
CA ILE A 198 -15.13 -10.28 3.95
C ILE A 198 -15.59 -11.65 4.49
N ALA A 199 -15.15 -12.05 5.68
CA ALA A 199 -15.57 -13.29 6.30
C ALA A 199 -17.10 -13.33 6.56
N GLU A 200 -17.67 -12.22 7.03
CA GLU A 200 -19.12 -12.08 7.25
C GLU A 200 -19.96 -12.16 5.96
N SER A 201 -19.36 -11.87 4.80
CA SER A 201 -20.04 -12.00 3.51
C SER A 201 -20.33 -13.45 3.12
N GLY A 202 -19.59 -14.41 3.70
CA GLY A 202 -19.67 -15.83 3.36
C GLY A 202 -19.10 -16.19 1.99
N ALA A 203 -18.54 -15.23 1.27
CA ALA A 203 -17.91 -15.46 -0.02
C ALA A 203 -16.63 -16.29 0.12
N LYS A 204 -16.28 -17.01 -0.95
CA LYS A 204 -15.07 -17.85 -1.01
C LYS A 204 -13.95 -17.25 -1.82
N VAL A 205 -14.30 -16.27 -2.66
CA VAL A 205 -13.37 -15.60 -3.58
C VAL A 205 -13.54 -14.10 -3.48
N LEU A 206 -12.43 -13.37 -3.43
CA LEU A 206 -12.42 -11.92 -3.57
C LEU A 206 -11.95 -11.54 -4.97
N VAL A 207 -12.69 -10.65 -5.60
CA VAL A 207 -12.31 -10.04 -6.87
C VAL A 207 -12.19 -8.53 -6.67
N THR A 208 -11.13 -7.96 -7.18
CA THR A 208 -10.91 -6.50 -7.17
C THR A 208 -10.38 -6.02 -8.52
N GLY A 209 -10.77 -4.81 -8.89
CA GLY A 209 -10.23 -4.12 -10.07
C GLY A 209 -8.99 -3.25 -9.77
N CYS A 210 -8.55 -3.18 -8.52
CA CYS A 210 -7.41 -2.38 -8.10
C CYS A 210 -6.16 -3.25 -7.87
N PRO A 211 -5.06 -3.07 -8.64
CA PRO A 211 -3.85 -3.87 -8.48
C PRO A 211 -3.19 -3.70 -7.11
N GLU A 212 -3.25 -2.50 -6.53
CA GLU A 212 -2.71 -2.25 -5.18
C GLU A 212 -3.54 -2.93 -4.09
N CYS A 213 -4.87 -2.97 -4.25
CA CYS A 213 -5.71 -3.74 -3.34
C CYS A 213 -5.39 -5.23 -3.44
N TRP A 214 -5.25 -5.76 -4.66
CA TRP A 214 -4.87 -7.16 -4.86
C TRP A 214 -3.54 -7.50 -4.20
N GLN A 215 -2.52 -6.67 -4.44
CA GLN A 215 -1.20 -6.85 -3.83
C GLN A 215 -1.27 -6.78 -2.30
N THR A 216 -2.03 -5.82 -1.78
CA THR A 216 -2.19 -5.64 -0.34
C THR A 216 -2.82 -6.87 0.30
N PHE A 217 -3.89 -7.40 -0.28
CA PHE A 217 -4.55 -8.60 0.24
C PHE A 217 -3.67 -9.84 0.17
N SER A 218 -2.95 -10.04 -0.94
CA SER A 218 -2.16 -11.25 -1.17
C SER A 218 -0.82 -11.24 -0.43
N GLU A 219 -0.19 -10.09 -0.28
CA GLU A 219 1.18 -10.00 0.24
C GLU A 219 1.26 -9.28 1.59
N ARG A 220 0.49 -8.19 1.77
CA ARG A 220 0.64 -7.33 2.94
C ARG A 220 -0.20 -7.76 4.13
N TYR A 221 -1.41 -8.26 3.93
CA TYR A 221 -2.25 -8.75 5.02
C TYR A 221 -1.58 -9.89 5.80
N PRO A 222 -1.04 -10.95 5.16
CA PRO A 222 -0.25 -11.97 5.86
C PRO A 222 0.96 -11.37 6.59
N TYR A 223 1.65 -10.42 5.97
CA TYR A 223 2.78 -9.73 6.56
C TYR A 223 2.39 -8.90 7.79
N TRP A 224 1.20 -8.27 7.81
CA TRP A 224 0.67 -7.55 8.97
C TRP A 224 0.05 -8.48 10.02
N GLY A 225 0.15 -9.80 9.84
CA GLY A 225 -0.33 -10.80 10.79
C GLY A 225 -1.82 -11.11 10.66
N HIS A 226 -2.42 -10.81 9.51
CA HIS A 226 -3.81 -11.13 9.21
C HIS A 226 -3.89 -12.26 8.20
N GLU A 227 -4.51 -13.38 8.59
CA GLU A 227 -4.85 -14.45 7.65
C GLU A 227 -6.00 -13.96 6.76
N PHE A 228 -5.80 -14.03 5.44
CA PHE A 228 -6.82 -13.57 4.52
C PHE A 228 -7.91 -14.64 4.37
N PRO A 229 -9.20 -14.31 4.59
CA PRO A 229 -10.25 -15.32 4.78
C PRO A 229 -10.71 -16.03 3.50
N VAL A 230 -10.33 -15.56 2.32
CA VAL A 230 -10.78 -16.06 1.00
C VAL A 230 -9.63 -16.12 -0.02
N LYS A 231 -9.89 -16.76 -1.17
CA LYS A 231 -8.93 -16.81 -2.30
C LYS A 231 -8.98 -15.54 -3.13
#